data_9c02883e618055f0e79804c50c590933
#
_entry.id   9c02883e618055f0e79804c50c590933
#
_cell.length_a   1.000
_cell.length_b   1.000
_cell.length_c   1.000
_cell.angle_alpha   90.00
_cell.angle_beta   90.00
_cell.angle_gamma   90.00
#
_symmetry.space_group_name_H-M   'P 1'
#
loop_
_entity.id
_entity.type
_entity.pdbx_description
1 polymer ?
#
loop_
_entity_poly.entity_id
_entity_poly.type
_entity_poly.pdbx_seq_one_letter_code
_entity_poly.pdbx_strand_id
1 'polypeptide(L)'
;MRASRLMDYWKGADGYCRSYVLITKKYTLDDIIHCGKEIVLFGWFPEAVQVVYALKKAGVTVHYVCEVDLVPIGEFENGMPVGDGLVLKNYRELLKESEKYFFFFFSKDDRADIWTSELVKRVRLLQYQGVEEFGIISDVKTRDLFGDEKLQKSVYDTINEIFKGTSLFNWGAYWLCLTQAGVDIQNWDYPVYKLYKMYENQPKKSLLEIGPGVGVCSLTLKKLLNLDITWLTVPDEEPQWNAWRSKSSLNLYKKYDIHIKEAFVETDDFDGSYDIIFMSQVMEHFIFNPVATIRKLMSHLNEDGILCISVPDIIYNNPKNVESYKEIPYFDDLSPKDVVRRTMINNFTHYHEYSYEEALELFDECGLKCIDSHTNLPIHHFILQKK
;
A
#
# COMPACT_ATOMS: atom_id res chain seq x y z
N MET A 1 -4.79 -17.86 4.65
CA MET A 1 -3.70 -17.32 5.47
C MET A 1 -4.30 -16.37 6.50
N ARG A 2 -3.93 -16.46 7.76
CA ARG A 2 -4.35 -15.48 8.77
C ARG A 2 -3.19 -14.52 8.99
N ALA A 3 -3.38 -13.24 8.70
CA ALA A 3 -2.50 -12.19 9.17
C ALA A 3 -2.98 -11.78 10.57
N SER A 4 -2.15 -11.90 11.56
CA SER A 4 -2.41 -11.41 12.91
C SER A 4 -1.44 -10.28 13.23
N ARG A 5 -1.92 -9.30 13.94
CA ARG A 5 -1.16 -8.11 14.27
C ARG A 5 -0.36 -8.35 15.53
N LEU A 6 0.94 -8.15 15.44
CA LEU A 6 1.78 -7.93 16.61
C LEU A 6 1.67 -6.46 16.95
N MET A 7 1.01 -6.15 18.07
CA MET A 7 0.77 -4.76 18.42
C MET A 7 2.00 -4.14 19.08
N ASP A 8 2.60 -3.18 18.41
CA ASP A 8 3.05 -1.95 19.05
C ASP A 8 3.24 -0.84 18.04
N TYR A 9 2.53 0.24 18.24
CA TYR A 9 2.78 1.48 17.56
C TYR A 9 4.02 2.12 18.20
N TRP A 10 5.12 2.13 17.49
CA TRP A 10 6.29 2.89 17.89
C TRP A 10 6.46 4.10 16.98
N LYS A 11 6.49 5.28 17.58
CA LYS A 11 6.71 6.52 16.86
C LYS A 11 8.21 6.77 16.79
N GLY A 12 8.80 6.59 15.61
CA GLY A 12 10.20 6.88 15.35
C GLY A 12 10.49 8.39 15.29
N ALA A 13 11.76 8.75 15.34
CA ALA A 13 12.22 10.13 15.18
C ALA A 13 11.88 10.74 13.80
N ASP A 14 11.53 9.91 12.84
CA ASP A 14 11.12 10.26 11.48
C ASP A 14 9.61 10.57 11.33
N GLY A 15 8.84 10.51 12.43
CA GLY A 15 7.39 10.75 12.41
C GLY A 15 6.55 9.60 11.87
N TYR A 16 7.15 8.44 11.61
CA TYR A 16 6.44 7.22 11.22
C TYR A 16 6.08 6.37 12.42
N CYS A 17 4.89 5.80 12.39
CA CYS A 17 4.52 4.71 13.30
C CYS A 17 4.90 3.38 12.68
N ARG A 18 5.50 2.51 13.47
CA ARG A 18 5.81 1.15 13.08
C ARG A 18 4.81 0.19 13.68
N SER A 19 4.30 -0.73 12.92
CA SER A 19 3.61 -1.90 13.42
C SER A 19 4.14 -3.14 12.74
N TYR A 20 4.11 -4.24 13.46
CA TYR A 20 4.51 -5.52 12.93
C TYR A 20 3.29 -6.33 12.55
N VAL A 21 3.30 -6.93 11.38
CA VAL A 21 2.25 -7.84 10.90
C VAL A 21 2.83 -9.25 10.88
N LEU A 22 2.20 -10.14 11.63
CA LEU A 22 2.54 -11.56 11.60
C LEU A 22 1.74 -12.25 10.51
N ILE A 23 2.43 -12.95 9.64
CA ILE A 23 1.85 -13.72 8.55
C ILE A 23 2.28 -15.17 8.70
N THR A 24 1.35 -16.06 8.84
CA THR A 24 1.63 -17.49 8.81
C THR A 24 0.71 -18.22 7.84
N LYS A 25 1.21 -19.29 7.25
CA LYS A 25 0.46 -20.12 6.32
C LYS A 25 -0.66 -20.90 7.01
N LYS A 26 -0.47 -21.29 8.26
CA LYS A 26 -1.26 -22.32 8.92
C LYS A 26 -1.68 -21.97 10.34
N TYR A 27 -0.88 -21.22 11.07
CA TYR A 27 -1.01 -20.99 12.50
C TYR A 27 -1.52 -19.59 12.83
N THR A 28 -2.32 -19.50 13.88
CA THR A 28 -2.57 -18.24 14.58
C THR A 28 -1.40 -17.95 15.52
N LEU A 29 -1.34 -16.74 16.08
CA LEU A 29 -0.35 -16.41 17.09
C LEU A 29 -0.49 -17.34 18.32
N ASP A 30 -1.72 -17.65 18.70
CA ASP A 30 -2.04 -18.55 19.80
C ASP A 30 -1.55 -19.98 19.53
N ASP A 31 -1.75 -20.48 18.32
CA ASP A 31 -1.21 -21.80 17.91
C ASP A 31 0.32 -21.84 18.03
N ILE A 32 1.00 -20.72 17.69
CA ILE A 32 2.47 -20.63 17.75
C ILE A 32 2.95 -20.60 19.21
N ILE A 33 2.29 -19.85 20.07
CA ILE A 33 2.59 -19.80 21.50
C ILE A 33 2.56 -21.20 22.11
N HIS A 34 1.64 -22.04 21.65
CA HIS A 34 1.40 -23.39 22.18
C HIS A 34 2.00 -24.53 21.33
N CYS A 35 2.79 -24.21 20.30
CA CYS A 35 3.33 -25.23 19.39
C CYS A 35 4.40 -26.16 20.01
N GLY A 36 4.90 -25.82 21.18
CA GLY A 36 5.94 -26.61 21.88
C GLY A 36 7.32 -26.57 21.23
N LYS A 37 7.53 -25.67 20.24
CA LYS A 37 8.80 -25.47 19.56
C LYS A 37 9.53 -24.25 20.09
N GLU A 38 10.85 -24.27 20.00
CA GLU A 38 11.67 -23.08 20.26
C GLU A 38 11.54 -22.09 19.11
N ILE A 39 11.35 -20.82 19.42
CA ILE A 39 11.12 -19.77 18.44
C ILE A 39 12.45 -19.15 18.02
N VAL A 40 12.70 -19.11 16.72
CA VAL A 40 13.88 -18.52 16.13
C VAL A 40 13.48 -17.31 15.28
N LEU A 41 14.05 -16.15 15.57
CA LEU A 41 13.95 -14.98 14.71
C LEU A 41 15.10 -15.03 13.68
N PHE A 42 14.72 -15.12 12.41
CA PHE A 42 15.64 -15.25 11.30
C PHE A 42 15.89 -13.87 10.65
N GLY A 43 17.03 -13.30 10.96
CA GLY A 43 17.47 -11.97 10.57
C GLY A 43 17.85 -11.14 11.79
N TRP A 44 19.07 -10.60 11.77
CA TRP A 44 19.56 -9.69 12.78
C TRP A 44 19.72 -8.30 12.18
N PHE A 45 18.99 -7.36 12.73
CA PHE A 45 19.07 -5.94 12.41
C PHE A 45 18.89 -5.16 13.70
N PRO A 46 19.27 -3.91 13.77
CA PRO A 46 18.97 -3.07 14.95
C PRO A 46 17.48 -3.09 15.33
N GLU A 47 16.60 -3.19 14.33
CA GLU A 47 15.17 -3.27 14.51
C GLU A 47 14.68 -4.64 15.03
N ALA A 48 15.50 -5.69 14.95
CA ALA A 48 15.14 -7.02 15.46
C ALA A 48 14.85 -7.00 16.96
N VAL A 49 15.50 -6.13 17.72
CA VAL A 49 15.22 -5.92 19.16
C VAL A 49 13.76 -5.47 19.36
N GLN A 50 13.25 -4.60 18.49
CA GLN A 50 11.87 -4.13 18.56
C GLN A 50 10.88 -5.24 18.20
N VAL A 51 11.23 -6.07 17.21
CA VAL A 51 10.44 -7.26 16.84
C VAL A 51 10.38 -8.25 18.00
N VAL A 52 11.51 -8.54 18.63
CA VAL A 52 11.55 -9.40 19.83
C VAL A 52 10.68 -8.86 20.94
N TYR A 53 10.72 -7.56 21.17
CA TYR A 53 9.87 -6.89 22.16
C TYR A 53 8.38 -6.98 21.81
N ALA A 54 8.01 -6.78 20.55
CA ALA A 54 6.63 -6.93 20.08
C ALA A 54 6.13 -8.36 20.22
N LEU A 55 6.97 -9.35 19.86
CA LEU A 55 6.67 -10.78 20.06
C LEU A 55 6.46 -11.11 21.53
N LYS A 56 7.35 -10.64 22.41
CA LYS A 56 7.23 -10.82 23.86
C LYS A 56 5.94 -10.25 24.42
N LYS A 57 5.54 -9.05 23.99
CA LYS A 57 4.24 -8.47 24.37
C LYS A 57 3.05 -9.28 23.87
N ALA A 58 3.19 -9.92 22.71
CA ALA A 58 2.18 -10.82 22.16
C ALA A 58 2.19 -12.22 22.78
N GLY A 59 3.02 -12.47 23.81
CA GLY A 59 3.13 -13.75 24.51
C GLY A 59 4.09 -14.75 23.89
N VAL A 60 4.85 -14.34 22.85
CA VAL A 60 5.82 -15.21 22.17
C VAL A 60 7.22 -14.96 22.73
N THR A 61 7.84 -16.01 23.27
CA THR A 61 9.23 -15.96 23.71
C THR A 61 10.16 -16.34 22.56
N VAL A 62 11.00 -15.42 22.11
CA VAL A 62 12.07 -15.73 21.16
C VAL A 62 13.23 -16.37 21.90
N HIS A 63 13.68 -17.52 21.42
CA HIS A 63 14.77 -18.28 22.03
C HIS A 63 16.11 -17.96 21.40
N TYR A 64 16.12 -17.83 20.08
CA TYR A 64 17.31 -17.59 19.32
C TYR A 64 17.10 -16.54 18.22
N VAL A 65 18.18 -15.85 17.91
CA VAL A 65 18.28 -15.03 16.69
C VAL A 65 19.25 -15.73 15.76
N CYS A 66 18.90 -15.77 14.48
CA CYS A 66 19.73 -16.37 13.46
C CYS A 66 19.96 -15.37 12.33
N GLU A 67 21.20 -15.15 11.99
CA GLU A 67 21.57 -14.36 10.83
C GLU A 67 21.90 -15.28 9.66
N VAL A 68 21.31 -14.97 8.49
CA VAL A 68 21.72 -15.55 7.22
C VAL A 68 22.42 -14.45 6.46
N ASP A 69 23.69 -14.33 6.68
CA ASP A 69 24.48 -13.57 5.76
C ASP A 69 24.99 -14.48 4.66
N LEU A 70 24.67 -14.14 3.43
CA LEU A 70 25.27 -14.76 2.24
C LEU A 70 26.70 -14.25 2.03
N VAL A 71 27.11 -13.23 2.76
CA VAL A 71 28.49 -12.79 2.88
C VAL A 71 29.07 -13.52 4.09
N PRO A 72 30.18 -14.21 3.98
CA PRO A 72 30.87 -14.72 5.14
C PRO A 72 31.38 -13.53 5.96
N ILE A 73 30.53 -13.01 6.83
CA ILE A 73 30.99 -12.18 7.94
C ILE A 73 31.78 -13.17 8.81
N GLY A 74 33.05 -13.19 8.60
CA GLY A 74 33.96 -13.96 9.44
C GLY A 74 33.65 -13.60 10.89
N GLU A 75 33.44 -14.62 11.73
CA GLU A 75 33.56 -14.51 13.19
C GLU A 75 32.30 -14.17 14.01
N PHE A 76 31.11 -14.53 13.59
CA PHE A 76 30.05 -14.70 14.60
C PHE A 76 30.18 -16.09 15.23
N GLU A 77 30.65 -16.14 16.45
CA GLU A 77 30.68 -17.39 17.21
C GLU A 77 29.28 -17.86 17.53
N ASN A 78 28.96 -19.09 17.16
CA ASN A 78 27.73 -19.74 17.52
C ASN A 78 27.55 -19.69 19.06
N GLY A 79 26.43 -19.14 19.52
CA GLY A 79 26.14 -18.96 20.94
C GLY A 79 26.48 -17.58 21.51
N MET A 80 26.87 -16.63 20.67
CA MET A 80 27.14 -15.25 21.11
C MET A 80 25.87 -14.60 21.70
N PRO A 81 25.92 -14.02 22.90
CA PRO A 81 24.77 -13.28 23.46
C PRO A 81 24.58 -11.97 22.72
N VAL A 82 23.34 -11.68 22.31
CA VAL A 82 22.99 -10.47 21.57
C VAL A 82 22.12 -9.48 22.37
N GLY A 83 22.02 -9.68 23.65
CA GLY A 83 21.23 -8.87 24.59
C GLY A 83 19.88 -9.50 24.99
N ASP A 84 19.28 -9.04 26.07
CA ASP A 84 17.99 -9.50 26.62
C ASP A 84 17.85 -11.04 26.77
N GLY A 85 18.94 -11.76 26.99
CA GLY A 85 18.95 -13.22 27.10
C GLY A 85 18.88 -13.96 25.78
N LEU A 86 18.91 -13.25 24.66
CA LEU A 86 18.95 -13.85 23.33
C LEU A 86 20.33 -14.34 22.96
N VAL A 87 20.37 -15.43 22.21
CA VAL A 87 21.60 -16.07 21.72
C VAL A 87 21.57 -16.10 20.20
N LEU A 88 22.65 -15.68 19.59
CA LEU A 88 22.87 -15.80 18.15
C LEU A 88 23.25 -17.25 17.82
N LYS A 89 22.53 -17.88 16.90
CA LYS A 89 22.86 -19.21 16.39
C LYS A 89 23.11 -19.20 14.89
N ASN A 90 24.02 -20.04 14.46
CA ASN A 90 24.28 -20.26 13.04
C ASN A 90 23.09 -21.02 12.42
N TYR A 91 22.57 -20.53 11.29
CA TYR A 91 21.45 -21.15 10.59
C TYR A 91 21.70 -22.61 10.20
N ARG A 92 22.95 -22.97 9.85
CA ARG A 92 23.32 -24.34 9.48
C ARG A 92 23.17 -25.31 10.64
N GLU A 93 23.39 -24.86 11.87
CA GLU A 93 23.19 -25.67 13.07
C GLU A 93 21.69 -25.83 13.37
N LEU A 94 20.92 -24.76 13.23
CA LEU A 94 19.48 -24.79 13.42
C LEU A 94 18.78 -25.70 12.39
N LEU A 95 19.24 -25.69 11.14
CA LEU A 95 18.64 -26.52 10.09
C LEU A 95 18.91 -28.02 10.27
N LYS A 96 19.93 -28.43 11.01
CA LYS A 96 20.17 -29.86 11.34
C LYS A 96 19.08 -30.47 12.20
N GLU A 97 18.36 -29.65 12.94
CA GLU A 97 17.31 -30.02 13.88
C GLU A 97 16.06 -29.16 13.68
N SER A 98 15.75 -28.86 12.42
CA SER A 98 14.70 -27.89 12.04
C SER A 98 13.33 -28.19 12.63
N GLU A 99 13.03 -29.44 12.93
CA GLU A 99 11.77 -29.88 13.55
C GLU A 99 11.57 -29.35 14.98
N LYS A 100 12.65 -28.97 15.66
CA LYS A 100 12.63 -28.39 17.00
C LYS A 100 12.22 -26.92 17.02
N TYR A 101 12.28 -26.28 15.87
CA TYR A 101 12.18 -24.83 15.77
C TYR A 101 10.96 -24.38 14.97
N PHE A 102 10.42 -23.23 15.37
CA PHE A 102 9.52 -22.44 14.57
C PHE A 102 10.27 -21.17 14.14
N PHE A 103 10.41 -20.98 12.84
CA PHE A 103 11.18 -19.87 12.29
C PHE A 103 10.28 -18.68 11.99
N PHE A 104 10.66 -17.52 12.54
CA PHE A 104 10.11 -16.25 12.10
C PHE A 104 11.11 -15.53 11.22
N PHE A 105 10.66 -15.11 10.05
CA PHE A 105 11.41 -14.18 9.21
C PHE A 105 10.97 -12.76 9.51
N PHE A 106 11.94 -11.89 9.70
CA PHE A 106 11.71 -10.46 9.71
C PHE A 106 12.04 -9.89 8.34
N SER A 107 11.09 -9.15 7.76
CA SER A 107 11.32 -8.36 6.57
C SER A 107 11.33 -6.90 6.95
N LYS A 108 12.46 -6.26 6.73
CA LYS A 108 12.52 -4.80 6.66
C LYS A 108 11.88 -4.38 5.35
N ASP A 109 11.03 -3.36 5.41
CA ASP A 109 10.44 -2.77 4.23
C ASP A 109 11.53 -2.03 3.44
N ASP A 110 12.31 -2.80 2.66
CA ASP A 110 13.16 -2.23 1.64
C ASP A 110 12.38 -2.27 0.33
N ARG A 111 12.15 -1.11 -0.26
CA ARG A 111 11.57 -0.92 -1.59
C ARG A 111 12.30 -1.67 -2.71
N ALA A 112 13.42 -2.29 -2.36
CA ALA A 112 14.23 -3.04 -3.29
C ALA A 112 13.45 -4.27 -3.74
N ASP A 113 13.07 -4.22 -4.99
CA ASP A 113 12.81 -5.34 -5.87
C ASP A 113 12.36 -6.62 -5.13
N ILE A 114 11.07 -6.76 -4.99
CA ILE A 114 10.39 -7.85 -4.26
C ILE A 114 10.93 -9.23 -4.63
N TRP A 115 11.35 -9.40 -5.86
CA TRP A 115 11.82 -10.67 -6.41
C TRP A 115 13.25 -11.01 -6.00
N THR A 116 14.04 -10.00 -5.67
CA THR A 116 15.44 -10.12 -5.22
C THR A 116 15.59 -9.90 -3.72
N SER A 117 14.49 -9.63 -3.01
CA SER A 117 14.55 -9.35 -1.59
C SER A 117 15.23 -10.50 -0.82
N GLU A 118 16.03 -10.14 0.15
CA GLU A 118 16.71 -11.11 1.04
C GLU A 118 15.68 -12.03 1.73
N LEU A 119 14.49 -11.55 1.99
CA LEU A 119 13.41 -12.34 2.53
C LEU A 119 13.02 -13.50 1.63
N VAL A 120 12.81 -13.25 0.33
CA VAL A 120 12.45 -14.30 -0.63
C VAL A 120 13.56 -15.35 -0.72
N LYS A 121 14.81 -14.92 -0.73
CA LYS A 121 15.96 -15.83 -0.72
C LYS A 121 15.96 -16.69 0.54
N ARG A 122 15.74 -16.10 1.72
CA ARG A 122 15.69 -16.79 3.01
C ARG A 122 14.55 -17.80 3.10
N VAL A 123 13.35 -17.39 2.69
CA VAL A 123 12.18 -18.30 2.64
C VAL A 123 12.44 -19.47 1.69
N ARG A 124 12.97 -19.20 0.50
CA ARG A 124 13.34 -20.27 -0.45
C ARG A 124 14.39 -21.21 0.11
N LEU A 125 15.38 -20.68 0.82
CA LEU A 125 16.39 -21.50 1.47
C LEU A 125 15.76 -22.48 2.46
N LEU A 126 14.86 -22.04 3.33
CA LEU A 126 14.17 -22.92 4.27
C LEU A 126 13.25 -23.93 3.55
N GLN A 127 12.51 -23.50 2.54
CA GLN A 127 11.68 -24.40 1.75
C GLN A 127 12.50 -25.48 1.04
N TYR A 128 13.67 -25.10 0.52
CA TYR A 128 14.61 -26.03 -0.09
C TYR A 128 15.15 -27.06 0.92
N GLN A 129 15.28 -26.68 2.17
CA GLN A 129 15.68 -27.55 3.28
C GLN A 129 14.50 -28.34 3.91
N GLY A 130 13.32 -28.26 3.30
CA GLY A 130 12.14 -29.00 3.78
C GLY A 130 11.43 -28.37 4.98
N VAL A 131 11.77 -27.15 5.37
CA VAL A 131 11.07 -26.42 6.44
C VAL A 131 9.75 -25.88 5.91
N GLU A 132 8.65 -26.44 6.38
CA GLU A 132 7.30 -26.03 5.97
C GLU A 132 6.62 -25.10 6.99
N GLU A 133 7.11 -25.07 8.21
CA GLU A 133 6.51 -24.35 9.35
C GLU A 133 7.30 -23.11 9.70
N PHE A 134 6.84 -21.97 9.20
CA PHE A 134 7.44 -20.68 9.49
C PHE A 134 6.40 -19.56 9.47
N GLY A 135 6.74 -18.46 10.11
CA GLY A 135 6.01 -17.20 10.05
C GLY A 135 6.86 -16.08 9.45
N ILE A 136 6.19 -15.05 8.97
CA ILE A 136 6.84 -13.83 8.49
C ILE A 136 6.33 -12.69 9.36
N ILE A 137 7.27 -11.90 9.85
CA ILE A 137 6.99 -10.64 10.53
C ILE A 137 7.44 -9.55 9.59
N SER A 138 6.50 -8.71 9.18
CA SER A 138 6.78 -7.56 8.33
C SER A 138 6.70 -6.29 9.16
N ASP A 139 7.72 -5.45 9.04
CA ASP A 139 7.70 -4.09 9.56
C ASP A 139 6.87 -3.23 8.59
N VAL A 140 5.68 -2.91 9.01
CA VAL A 140 4.82 -1.99 8.26
C VAL A 140 5.04 -0.59 8.83
N LYS A 141 5.80 0.22 8.13
CA LYS A 141 5.92 1.63 8.44
C LYS A 141 4.65 2.35 8.00
N THR A 142 3.93 2.91 8.92
CA THR A 142 2.86 3.83 8.61
C THR A 142 3.17 5.18 9.18
N ARG A 143 2.72 6.21 8.47
CA ARG A 143 2.79 7.56 9.01
C ARG A 143 1.93 7.68 10.25
N ASP A 144 2.38 8.55 11.15
CA ASP A 144 1.50 9.12 12.15
C ASP A 144 0.43 9.93 11.41
N LEU A 145 -0.78 9.38 11.30
CA LEU A 145 -1.88 9.97 10.56
C LEU A 145 -2.42 11.19 11.32
N PHE A 146 -1.61 12.24 11.37
CA PHE A 146 -1.92 13.53 11.97
C PHE A 146 -2.32 13.43 13.46
N GLY A 147 -1.77 12.47 14.21
CA GLY A 147 -2.09 12.21 15.59
C GLY A 147 -3.48 11.60 15.84
N ASP A 148 -4.19 11.18 14.80
CA ASP A 148 -5.53 10.60 14.92
C ASP A 148 -5.48 9.08 15.09
N GLU A 149 -5.56 8.63 16.33
CA GLU A 149 -5.51 7.20 16.68
C GLU A 149 -6.65 6.39 16.06
N LYS A 150 -7.85 6.98 15.91
CA LYS A 150 -9.00 6.31 15.32
C LYS A 150 -8.79 6.07 13.84
N LEU A 151 -8.29 7.07 13.12
CA LEU A 151 -7.92 6.95 11.72
C LEU A 151 -6.78 5.92 11.55
N GLN A 152 -5.74 6.06 12.36
CA GLN A 152 -4.60 5.14 12.39
C GLN A 152 -5.06 3.69 12.54
N LYS A 153 -5.90 3.43 13.55
CA LYS A 153 -6.48 2.10 13.77
C LYS A 153 -7.29 1.61 12.57
N SER A 154 -8.12 2.46 11.98
CA SER A 154 -8.95 2.10 10.83
C SER A 154 -8.11 1.71 9.61
N VAL A 155 -7.05 2.45 9.31
CA VAL A 155 -6.09 2.12 8.24
C VAL A 155 -5.51 0.73 8.47
N TYR A 156 -5.02 0.46 9.68
CA TYR A 156 -4.44 -0.84 10.03
C TYR A 156 -5.43 -1.99 9.91
N ASP A 157 -6.63 -1.80 10.44
CA ASP A 157 -7.68 -2.83 10.38
C ASP A 157 -8.08 -3.10 8.92
N THR A 158 -8.05 -2.08 8.08
CA THR A 158 -8.32 -2.22 6.64
C THR A 158 -7.22 -3.01 5.94
N ILE A 159 -5.97 -2.65 6.15
CA ILE A 159 -4.82 -3.37 5.60
C ILE A 159 -4.87 -4.85 6.02
N ASN A 160 -5.02 -5.13 7.31
CA ASN A 160 -5.10 -6.50 7.81
C ASN A 160 -6.25 -7.28 7.18
N GLU A 161 -7.39 -6.64 6.95
CA GLU A 161 -8.55 -7.29 6.37
C GLU A 161 -8.35 -7.62 4.88
N ILE A 162 -7.77 -6.71 4.12
CA ILE A 162 -7.42 -6.92 2.70
C ILE A 162 -6.51 -8.15 2.58
N PHE A 163 -5.53 -8.29 3.47
CA PHE A 163 -4.55 -9.37 3.40
C PHE A 163 -5.00 -10.69 4.01
N LYS A 164 -6.08 -10.71 4.76
CA LYS A 164 -6.64 -11.91 5.42
C LYS A 164 -7.18 -12.95 4.45
N GLY A 165 -6.61 -13.23 3.40
CA GLY A 165 -7.09 -14.25 2.44
C GLY A 165 -6.14 -14.47 1.27
N THR A 166 -5.05 -13.74 1.22
CA THR A 166 -4.05 -13.90 0.17
C THR A 166 -3.29 -15.21 0.33
N SER A 167 -3.13 -15.94 -0.76
CA SER A 167 -2.34 -17.16 -0.77
C SER A 167 -0.84 -16.84 -0.82
N LEU A 168 -0.02 -17.64 -0.16
CA LEU A 168 1.45 -17.55 -0.25
C LEU A 168 2.00 -17.71 -1.66
N PHE A 169 1.22 -18.28 -2.58
CA PHE A 169 1.61 -18.45 -3.98
C PHE A 169 1.64 -17.13 -4.76
N ASN A 170 0.92 -16.10 -4.31
CA ASN A 170 0.95 -14.75 -4.88
C ASN A 170 1.87 -13.82 -4.06
N TRP A 171 3.04 -14.30 -3.71
CA TRP A 171 4.03 -13.54 -2.95
C TRP A 171 4.28 -12.14 -3.54
N GLY A 172 4.40 -12.04 -4.85
CA GLY A 172 4.59 -10.76 -5.52
C GLY A 172 3.44 -9.80 -5.23
N ALA A 173 2.21 -10.20 -5.53
CA ALA A 173 1.02 -9.38 -5.29
C ALA A 173 0.82 -9.08 -3.80
N TYR A 174 1.05 -10.07 -2.93
CA TYR A 174 0.96 -9.89 -1.49
C TYR A 174 1.96 -8.86 -0.97
N TRP A 175 3.23 -9.00 -1.34
CA TRP A 175 4.29 -8.07 -0.95
C TRP A 175 4.05 -6.67 -1.50
N LEU A 176 3.70 -6.58 -2.76
CA LEU A 176 3.40 -5.31 -3.39
C LEU A 176 2.24 -4.62 -2.66
N CYS A 177 1.18 -5.36 -2.32
CA CYS A 177 0.09 -4.84 -1.52
C CYS A 177 0.55 -4.41 -0.12
N LEU A 178 1.38 -5.19 0.55
CA LEU A 178 1.89 -4.86 1.89
C LEU A 178 2.84 -3.66 1.84
N THR A 179 3.70 -3.63 0.85
CA THR A 179 4.64 -2.55 0.60
C THR A 179 3.89 -1.29 0.17
N GLN A 180 2.95 -1.39 -0.76
CA GLN A 180 2.11 -0.25 -1.14
C GLN A 180 1.24 0.24 -0.01
N ALA A 181 0.58 -0.64 0.72
CA ALA A 181 -0.21 -0.23 1.87
C ALA A 181 0.65 0.37 2.99
N GLY A 182 1.92 -0.03 3.12
CA GLY A 182 2.86 0.50 4.10
C GLY A 182 3.65 1.71 3.62
N VAL A 183 4.06 1.72 2.36
CA VAL A 183 4.90 2.77 1.76
C VAL A 183 4.06 3.87 1.13
N ASP A 184 2.95 3.52 0.50
CA ASP A 184 2.14 4.46 -0.27
C ASP A 184 1.08 5.19 0.56
N ILE A 185 1.04 4.99 1.88
CA ILE A 185 0.16 5.77 2.76
C ILE A 185 0.33 7.28 2.53
N GLN A 186 1.57 7.73 2.32
CA GLN A 186 1.84 9.13 1.99
C GLN A 186 1.15 9.62 0.71
N ASN A 187 0.77 8.71 -0.18
CA ASN A 187 0.11 9.06 -1.44
C ASN A 187 -1.34 9.51 -1.24
N TRP A 188 -1.93 9.18 -0.08
CA TRP A 188 -3.34 9.44 0.18
C TRP A 188 -3.65 9.82 1.64
N ASP A 189 -2.68 9.84 2.55
CA ASP A 189 -2.90 10.07 3.98
C ASP A 189 -3.61 11.41 4.27
N TYR A 190 -3.15 12.48 3.64
CA TYR A 190 -3.70 13.80 3.86
C TYR A 190 -5.16 13.93 3.38
N PRO A 191 -5.53 13.59 2.13
CA PRO A 191 -6.91 13.69 1.72
C PRO A 191 -7.82 12.75 2.50
N VAL A 192 -7.37 11.56 2.88
CA VAL A 192 -8.18 10.67 3.73
C VAL A 192 -8.41 11.28 5.12
N TYR A 193 -7.38 11.86 5.73
CA TYR A 193 -7.54 12.59 7.01
C TYR A 193 -8.53 13.76 6.87
N LYS A 194 -8.38 14.57 5.81
CA LYS A 194 -9.28 15.72 5.57
C LYS A 194 -10.72 15.28 5.32
N LEU A 195 -10.95 14.30 4.46
CA LEU A 195 -12.28 13.75 4.23
C LEU A 195 -12.89 13.20 5.51
N TYR A 196 -12.12 12.48 6.32
CA TYR A 196 -12.59 12.02 7.61
C TYR A 196 -13.03 13.19 8.50
N LYS A 197 -12.20 14.24 8.65
CA LYS A 197 -12.55 15.41 9.48
C LYS A 197 -13.73 16.22 8.93
N MET A 198 -13.85 16.33 7.62
CA MET A 198 -14.97 17.07 7.00
C MET A 198 -16.31 16.35 7.15
N TYR A 199 -16.31 15.03 7.15
CA TYR A 199 -17.53 14.23 7.03
C TYR A 199 -17.86 13.34 8.23
N GLU A 200 -17.02 13.31 9.31
CA GLU A 200 -17.21 12.40 10.45
C GLU A 200 -18.57 12.50 11.13
N ASN A 201 -19.27 13.64 11.04
CA ASN A 201 -20.59 13.86 11.63
C ASN A 201 -21.65 14.24 10.58
N GLN A 202 -21.36 13.97 9.31
CA GLN A 202 -22.26 14.33 8.21
C GLN A 202 -23.19 13.16 7.85
N PRO A 203 -24.34 13.45 7.20
CA PRO A 203 -25.19 12.40 6.63
C PRO A 203 -24.43 11.60 5.58
N LYS A 204 -25.06 10.49 5.14
CA LYS A 204 -24.50 9.60 4.11
C LYS A 204 -24.06 10.40 2.88
N LYS A 205 -22.86 10.16 2.41
CA LYS A 205 -22.24 10.76 1.22
C LYS A 205 -21.91 9.71 0.20
N SER A 206 -21.92 10.08 -1.07
CA SER A 206 -21.47 9.24 -2.19
C SER A 206 -20.00 9.55 -2.54
N LEU A 207 -19.19 8.51 -2.70
CA LEU A 207 -17.78 8.62 -3.06
C LEU A 207 -17.48 7.77 -4.30
N LEU A 208 -16.85 8.39 -5.29
CA LEU A 208 -16.22 7.72 -6.42
C LEU A 208 -14.72 7.69 -6.20
N GLU A 209 -14.13 6.50 -6.11
CA GLU A 209 -12.67 6.33 -6.14
C GLU A 209 -12.23 5.87 -7.51
N ILE A 210 -11.29 6.61 -8.13
CA ILE A 210 -10.73 6.32 -9.44
C ILE A 210 -9.37 5.64 -9.24
N GLY A 211 -9.20 4.47 -9.85
CA GLY A 211 -7.99 3.68 -9.68
C GLY A 211 -7.78 3.22 -8.23
N PRO A 212 -8.74 2.54 -7.60
CA PRO A 212 -8.71 2.22 -6.17
C PRO A 212 -7.57 1.29 -5.74
N GLY A 213 -6.84 0.71 -6.67
CA GLY A 213 -5.88 -0.33 -6.35
C GLY A 213 -6.54 -1.46 -5.55
N VAL A 214 -6.08 -1.69 -4.32
CA VAL A 214 -6.70 -2.65 -3.40
C VAL A 214 -7.78 -2.02 -2.50
N GLY A 215 -8.06 -0.73 -2.66
CA GLY A 215 -9.13 -0.03 -1.97
C GLY A 215 -8.86 0.37 -0.53
N VAL A 216 -7.60 0.53 -0.14
CA VAL A 216 -7.25 0.90 1.26
C VAL A 216 -7.89 2.22 1.66
N CYS A 217 -7.89 3.23 0.78
CA CYS A 217 -8.42 4.57 1.06
C CYS A 217 -9.92 4.54 1.35
N SER A 218 -10.69 4.12 0.36
CA SER A 218 -12.15 4.13 0.49
C SER A 218 -12.67 3.14 1.52
N LEU A 219 -12.06 1.96 1.66
CA LEU A 219 -12.43 1.01 2.72
C LEU A 219 -12.12 1.55 4.13
N THR A 220 -11.01 2.28 4.28
CA THR A 220 -10.71 2.99 5.53
C THR A 220 -11.78 4.03 5.83
N LEU A 221 -12.13 4.86 4.84
CA LEU A 221 -13.18 5.87 4.98
C LEU A 221 -14.54 5.23 5.22
N LYS A 222 -14.88 4.13 4.55
CA LYS A 222 -16.14 3.38 4.77
C LYS A 222 -16.31 2.90 6.21
N LYS A 223 -15.23 2.54 6.88
CA LYS A 223 -15.25 2.12 8.29
C LYS A 223 -15.43 3.29 9.27
N LEU A 224 -15.05 4.49 8.85
CA LEU A 224 -15.08 5.69 9.69
C LEU A 224 -16.32 6.55 9.43
N LEU A 225 -16.80 6.55 8.19
CA LEU A 225 -17.85 7.42 7.68
C LEU A 225 -18.99 6.60 7.08
N ASN A 226 -20.18 7.21 7.05
CA ASN A 226 -21.32 6.64 6.34
C ASN A 226 -21.22 7.00 4.85
N LEU A 227 -20.52 6.18 4.06
CA LEU A 227 -20.28 6.40 2.64
C LEU A 227 -20.96 5.34 1.77
N ASP A 228 -21.45 5.79 0.62
CA ASP A 228 -21.81 4.97 -0.53
C ASP A 228 -20.65 5.01 -1.51
N ILE A 229 -19.99 3.90 -1.76
CA ILE A 229 -18.73 3.89 -2.49
C ILE A 229 -18.89 3.21 -3.84
N THR A 230 -18.47 3.90 -4.86
CA THR A 230 -18.26 3.36 -6.21
C THR A 230 -16.77 3.38 -6.54
N TRP A 231 -16.26 2.30 -7.09
CA TRP A 231 -14.94 2.21 -7.67
C TRP A 231 -15.02 2.28 -9.19
N LEU A 232 -14.26 3.19 -9.78
CA LEU A 232 -14.02 3.24 -11.20
C LEU A 232 -12.65 2.61 -11.47
N THR A 233 -12.64 1.52 -12.19
CA THR A 233 -11.45 0.73 -12.46
C THR A 233 -11.43 0.33 -13.94
N VAL A 234 -10.24 0.03 -14.45
CA VAL A 234 -10.12 -0.41 -15.83
C VAL A 234 -10.78 -1.77 -16.05
N PRO A 235 -11.25 -2.06 -17.26
CA PRO A 235 -11.86 -3.35 -17.60
C PRO A 235 -10.99 -4.55 -17.26
N ASP A 236 -11.61 -5.70 -16.96
CA ASP A 236 -10.91 -6.94 -16.56
C ASP A 236 -9.98 -7.50 -17.65
N GLU A 237 -10.13 -7.05 -18.87
CA GLU A 237 -9.30 -7.47 -20.01
C GLU A 237 -7.89 -6.86 -19.98
N GLU A 238 -7.64 -5.87 -19.12
CA GLU A 238 -6.32 -5.26 -18.94
C GLU A 238 -5.53 -5.93 -17.78
N PRO A 239 -4.84 -7.05 -18.01
CA PRO A 239 -4.23 -7.87 -16.96
C PRO A 239 -3.20 -7.12 -16.11
N GLN A 240 -2.56 -6.14 -16.70
CA GLN A 240 -1.55 -5.32 -16.04
C GLN A 240 -2.09 -4.50 -14.87
N TRP A 241 -3.35 -4.04 -14.96
CA TRP A 241 -4.01 -3.27 -13.91
C TRP A 241 -4.83 -4.15 -12.96
N ASN A 242 -5.08 -5.40 -13.36
CA ASN A 242 -5.89 -6.37 -12.63
C ASN A 242 -5.09 -7.28 -11.70
N ALA A 243 -3.75 -7.20 -11.73
CA ALA A 243 -2.88 -7.99 -10.85
C ALA A 243 -3.23 -7.82 -9.35
N TRP A 244 -3.91 -6.75 -9.00
CA TRP A 244 -4.37 -6.39 -7.66
C TRP A 244 -5.73 -6.97 -7.27
N ARG A 245 -6.51 -7.47 -8.24
CA ARG A 245 -7.83 -8.06 -8.01
C ARG A 245 -7.72 -9.52 -7.59
N SER A 246 -7.34 -9.76 -6.33
CA SER A 246 -7.43 -11.11 -5.78
C SER A 246 -8.89 -11.48 -5.48
N LYS A 247 -9.21 -12.79 -5.44
CA LYS A 247 -10.52 -13.26 -4.96
C LYS A 247 -10.90 -12.72 -3.57
N SER A 248 -9.90 -12.45 -2.73
CA SER A 248 -10.08 -11.86 -1.41
C SER A 248 -10.55 -10.42 -1.48
N SER A 249 -10.02 -9.62 -2.39
CA SER A 249 -10.48 -8.25 -2.63
C SER A 249 -11.94 -8.23 -3.11
N LEU A 250 -12.30 -9.10 -4.06
CA LEU A 250 -13.68 -9.22 -4.53
C LEU A 250 -14.68 -9.59 -3.43
N ASN A 251 -14.27 -10.42 -2.47
CA ASN A 251 -15.11 -10.74 -1.30
C ASN A 251 -15.27 -9.55 -0.35
N LEU A 252 -14.24 -8.70 -0.23
CA LEU A 252 -14.33 -7.46 0.55
C LEU A 252 -15.27 -6.45 -0.10
N TYR A 253 -15.23 -6.32 -1.42
CA TYR A 253 -16.16 -5.43 -2.15
C TYR A 253 -17.60 -5.77 -1.85
N LYS A 254 -17.94 -7.07 -1.95
CA LYS A 254 -19.29 -7.56 -1.59
C LYS A 254 -19.64 -7.33 -0.12
N LYS A 255 -18.69 -7.59 0.78
CA LYS A 255 -18.88 -7.40 2.23
C LYS A 255 -19.20 -5.94 2.60
N TYR A 256 -18.55 -5.00 1.92
CA TYR A 256 -18.71 -3.57 2.19
C TYR A 256 -19.68 -2.87 1.25
N ASP A 257 -20.38 -3.62 0.41
CA ASP A 257 -21.34 -3.09 -0.56
C ASP A 257 -20.69 -1.99 -1.42
N ILE A 258 -19.58 -2.33 -2.07
CA ILE A 258 -18.84 -1.47 -2.98
C ILE A 258 -19.37 -1.71 -4.39
N HIS A 259 -19.81 -0.64 -5.05
CA HIS A 259 -20.20 -0.69 -6.45
C HIS A 259 -18.96 -0.59 -7.33
N ILE A 260 -18.84 -1.49 -8.32
CA ILE A 260 -17.72 -1.47 -9.26
C ILE A 260 -18.24 -1.06 -10.63
N LYS A 261 -17.57 -0.07 -11.21
CA LYS A 261 -17.73 0.35 -12.60
C LYS A 261 -16.42 0.14 -13.34
N GLU A 262 -16.50 -0.36 -14.54
CA GLU A 262 -15.35 -0.61 -15.40
C GLU A 262 -15.36 0.38 -16.56
N ALA A 263 -14.36 1.25 -16.60
CA ALA A 263 -14.18 2.23 -17.66
C ALA A 263 -12.76 2.81 -17.63
N PHE A 264 -12.24 3.18 -18.78
CA PHE A 264 -11.07 4.03 -18.89
C PHE A 264 -11.47 5.48 -18.62
N VAL A 265 -11.03 6.03 -17.50
CA VAL A 265 -11.43 7.37 -17.04
C VAL A 265 -11.15 8.48 -18.07
N GLU A 266 -10.13 8.31 -18.93
CA GLU A 266 -9.78 9.29 -19.95
C GLU A 266 -10.74 9.28 -21.16
N THR A 267 -11.20 8.10 -21.59
CA THR A 267 -11.88 7.91 -22.89
C THR A 267 -13.33 7.46 -22.78
N ASP A 268 -13.68 6.72 -21.75
CA ASP A 268 -15.01 6.13 -21.66
C ASP A 268 -15.96 7.04 -20.87
N ASP A 269 -17.22 6.95 -21.21
CA ASP A 269 -18.29 7.55 -20.42
C ASP A 269 -18.71 6.61 -19.28
N PHE A 270 -19.11 7.21 -18.18
CA PHE A 270 -19.71 6.51 -17.05
C PHE A 270 -20.81 7.38 -16.44
N ASP A 271 -21.72 6.78 -15.70
CA ASP A 271 -22.88 7.46 -15.10
C ASP A 271 -22.67 7.75 -13.60
N GLY A 272 -23.55 8.55 -13.04
CA GLY A 272 -23.61 8.85 -11.62
C GLY A 272 -23.14 10.25 -11.28
N SER A 273 -23.53 10.68 -10.07
CA SER A 273 -23.12 11.95 -9.47
C SER A 273 -22.69 11.70 -8.03
N TYR A 274 -21.63 12.34 -7.60
CA TYR A 274 -20.94 12.03 -6.37
C TYR A 274 -20.68 13.28 -5.53
N ASP A 275 -20.73 13.14 -4.19
CA ASP A 275 -20.34 14.20 -3.27
C ASP A 275 -18.81 14.32 -3.18
N ILE A 276 -18.12 13.20 -3.38
CA ILE A 276 -16.66 13.10 -3.29
C ILE A 276 -16.17 12.30 -4.49
N ILE A 277 -15.19 12.86 -5.21
CA ILE A 277 -14.41 12.11 -6.18
C ILE A 277 -12.97 12.07 -5.66
N PHE A 278 -12.41 10.87 -5.58
CA PHE A 278 -11.07 10.64 -5.04
C PHE A 278 -10.19 9.99 -6.10
N MET A 279 -9.05 10.59 -6.38
CA MET A 279 -8.10 10.11 -7.37
C MET A 279 -6.66 10.32 -6.85
N SER A 280 -6.00 9.24 -6.51
CA SER A 280 -4.64 9.28 -5.97
C SER A 280 -3.69 8.43 -6.79
N GLN A 281 -2.59 9.02 -7.24
CA GLN A 281 -1.57 8.36 -8.06
C GLN A 281 -2.17 7.75 -9.33
N VAL A 282 -2.95 8.53 -10.06
CA VAL A 282 -3.61 8.13 -11.31
C VAL A 282 -3.35 9.14 -12.41
N MET A 283 -3.41 10.45 -12.10
CA MET A 283 -3.33 11.50 -13.10
C MET A 283 -1.97 11.52 -13.84
N GLU A 284 -0.91 11.10 -13.19
CA GLU A 284 0.43 10.96 -13.78
C GLU A 284 0.51 9.91 -14.88
N HIS A 285 -0.45 9.01 -14.92
CA HIS A 285 -0.56 7.96 -15.95
C HIS A 285 -1.38 8.39 -17.17
N PHE A 286 -2.03 9.55 -17.12
CA PHE A 286 -2.85 10.02 -18.24
C PHE A 286 -2.00 10.24 -19.50
N ILE A 287 -2.46 9.64 -20.59
CA ILE A 287 -1.79 9.74 -21.90
C ILE A 287 -2.46 10.77 -22.81
N PHE A 288 -3.65 11.23 -22.42
CA PHE A 288 -4.37 12.32 -23.09
C PHE A 288 -4.41 13.54 -22.20
N ASN A 289 -4.78 14.69 -22.76
CA ASN A 289 -4.77 15.95 -22.03
C ASN A 289 -5.68 15.89 -20.81
N PRO A 290 -5.13 16.10 -19.58
CA PRO A 290 -5.85 15.93 -18.33
C PRO A 290 -7.03 16.89 -18.17
N VAL A 291 -7.03 18.03 -18.85
CA VAL A 291 -8.13 19.03 -18.80
C VAL A 291 -9.47 18.39 -19.18
N ALA A 292 -9.50 17.57 -20.25
CA ALA A 292 -10.73 16.90 -20.68
C ALA A 292 -11.25 15.94 -19.60
N THR A 293 -10.34 15.14 -19.05
CA THR A 293 -10.69 14.17 -17.98
C THR A 293 -11.15 14.87 -16.72
N ILE A 294 -10.45 15.88 -16.25
CA ILE A 294 -10.85 16.65 -15.05
C ILE A 294 -12.21 17.32 -15.25
N ARG A 295 -12.48 17.93 -16.40
CA ARG A 295 -13.80 18.51 -16.71
C ARG A 295 -14.90 17.46 -16.76
N LYS A 296 -14.63 16.28 -17.28
CA LYS A 296 -15.55 15.14 -17.22
C LYS A 296 -15.83 14.74 -15.77
N LEU A 297 -14.81 14.58 -14.92
CA LEU A 297 -14.99 14.30 -13.50
C LEU A 297 -15.83 15.37 -12.79
N MET A 298 -15.62 16.64 -13.12
CA MET A 298 -16.44 17.73 -12.57
C MET A 298 -17.91 17.62 -12.95
N SER A 299 -18.25 17.09 -14.14
CA SER A 299 -19.66 16.89 -14.52
C SER A 299 -20.36 15.82 -13.66
N HIS A 300 -19.59 14.90 -13.09
CA HIS A 300 -20.07 13.89 -12.15
C HIS A 300 -20.01 14.33 -10.67
N LEU A 301 -19.50 15.52 -10.40
CA LEU A 301 -19.42 16.05 -9.04
C LEU A 301 -20.70 16.84 -8.72
N ASN A 302 -21.34 16.55 -7.57
CA ASN A 302 -22.47 17.31 -7.06
C ASN A 302 -22.08 18.80 -6.88
N GLU A 303 -23.08 19.68 -6.71
CA GLU A 303 -22.84 21.14 -6.67
C GLU A 303 -21.83 21.55 -5.58
N ASP A 304 -22.01 21.03 -4.37
CA ASP A 304 -21.09 21.27 -3.22
C ASP A 304 -20.05 20.16 -3.06
N GLY A 305 -19.87 19.33 -4.08
CA GLY A 305 -18.98 18.19 -4.05
C GLY A 305 -17.50 18.61 -4.08
N ILE A 306 -16.64 17.71 -3.68
CA ILE A 306 -15.18 17.91 -3.67
C ILE A 306 -14.46 16.86 -4.52
N LEU A 307 -13.41 17.31 -5.18
CA LEU A 307 -12.49 16.46 -5.92
C LEU A 307 -11.14 16.43 -5.18
N CYS A 308 -10.72 15.26 -4.74
CA CYS A 308 -9.43 15.05 -4.10
C CYS A 308 -8.47 14.41 -5.08
N ILE A 309 -7.34 15.07 -5.32
CA ILE A 309 -6.29 14.57 -6.22
C ILE A 309 -4.96 14.54 -5.49
N SER A 310 -4.23 13.44 -5.66
CA SER A 310 -2.84 13.34 -5.22
C SER A 310 -1.97 12.92 -6.40
N VAL A 311 -0.86 13.62 -6.59
CA VAL A 311 0.09 13.37 -7.69
C VAL A 311 1.53 13.39 -7.17
N PRO A 312 2.44 12.63 -7.79
CA PRO A 312 3.85 12.71 -7.48
C PRO A 312 4.46 14.02 -7.98
N ASP A 313 5.45 14.51 -7.22
CA ASP A 313 6.24 15.68 -7.59
C ASP A 313 7.23 15.34 -8.71
N ILE A 314 7.32 16.23 -9.69
CA ILE A 314 8.23 16.15 -10.84
C ILE A 314 9.72 15.98 -10.49
N ILE A 315 10.10 16.29 -9.25
CA ILE A 315 11.51 16.21 -8.81
C ILE A 315 11.98 14.76 -8.74
N TYR A 316 11.07 13.78 -8.62
CA TYR A 316 11.43 12.42 -8.25
C TYR A 316 11.54 11.44 -9.41
N ASN A 317 11.04 11.79 -10.59
CA ASN A 317 11.13 10.90 -11.74
C ASN A 317 11.73 11.55 -12.98
N ASN A 318 12.40 10.74 -13.70
CA ASN A 318 13.03 11.03 -14.98
C ASN A 318 12.62 9.93 -15.95
N PRO A 319 12.25 10.17 -17.19
CA PRO A 319 12.22 11.44 -17.93
C PRO A 319 10.80 12.02 -18.10
N LYS A 320 10.70 13.33 -18.20
CA LYS A 320 9.51 13.98 -18.72
C LYS A 320 9.27 13.54 -20.16
N ASN A 321 8.10 12.99 -20.44
CA ASN A 321 7.70 12.74 -21.82
C ASN A 321 7.30 14.04 -22.54
N VAL A 322 6.88 15.03 -21.76
CA VAL A 322 6.51 16.39 -22.21
C VAL A 322 6.96 17.41 -21.16
N GLU A 323 7.20 18.64 -21.57
CA GLU A 323 7.59 19.73 -20.65
C GLU A 323 6.41 20.26 -19.84
N SER A 324 5.19 20.18 -20.39
CA SER A 324 3.96 20.63 -19.74
C SER A 324 2.77 19.77 -20.17
N TYR A 325 1.75 19.66 -19.28
CA TYR A 325 0.49 19.00 -19.62
C TYR A 325 -0.18 19.60 -20.87
N LYS A 326 0.10 20.87 -21.19
CA LYS A 326 -0.45 21.56 -22.37
C LYS A 326 0.03 20.94 -23.69
N GLU A 327 1.15 20.23 -23.67
CA GLU A 327 1.69 19.53 -24.86
C GLU A 327 1.06 18.14 -25.04
N ILE A 328 0.32 17.67 -24.04
CA ILE A 328 -0.39 16.41 -24.14
C ILE A 328 -1.63 16.61 -25.02
N PRO A 329 -1.78 15.89 -26.14
CA PRO A 329 -2.91 16.09 -27.04
C PRO A 329 -4.22 15.61 -26.41
N TYR A 330 -5.31 16.24 -26.82
CA TYR A 330 -6.65 15.73 -26.51
C TYR A 330 -6.94 14.46 -27.28
N PHE A 331 -7.73 13.57 -26.67
CA PHE A 331 -8.12 12.29 -27.30
C PHE A 331 -8.79 12.51 -28.67
N ASP A 332 -9.72 13.46 -28.73
CA ASP A 332 -10.52 13.76 -29.92
C ASP A 332 -9.71 14.37 -31.08
N ASP A 333 -8.52 14.89 -30.81
CA ASP A 333 -7.63 15.46 -31.81
C ASP A 333 -6.75 14.41 -32.51
N LEU A 334 -6.79 13.16 -32.03
CA LEU A 334 -5.91 12.10 -32.49
C LEU A 334 -6.56 11.18 -33.51
N SER A 335 -5.77 10.73 -34.49
CA SER A 335 -6.18 9.63 -35.34
C SER A 335 -6.24 8.31 -34.55
N PRO A 336 -7.08 7.34 -34.95
CA PRO A 336 -7.12 6.02 -34.30
C PRO A 336 -5.75 5.33 -34.21
N LYS A 337 -4.89 5.57 -35.20
CA LYS A 337 -3.51 5.05 -35.21
C LYS A 337 -2.65 5.69 -34.11
N ASP A 338 -2.81 6.97 -33.87
CA ASP A 338 -2.03 7.69 -32.83
C ASP A 338 -2.54 7.34 -31.44
N VAL A 339 -3.84 7.14 -31.28
CA VAL A 339 -4.43 6.61 -30.05
C VAL A 339 -3.81 5.27 -29.70
N VAL A 340 -3.85 4.29 -30.64
CA VAL A 340 -3.24 2.97 -30.43
C VAL A 340 -1.76 3.08 -30.09
N ARG A 341 -1.02 3.93 -30.80
CA ARG A 341 0.40 4.13 -30.53
C ARG A 341 0.65 4.65 -29.12
N ARG A 342 -0.16 5.57 -28.62
CA ARG A 342 -0.02 6.11 -27.27
C ARG A 342 -0.35 5.06 -26.20
N THR A 343 -1.43 4.35 -26.35
CA THR A 343 -1.79 3.27 -25.40
C THR A 343 -0.74 2.17 -25.35
N MET A 344 -0.05 1.88 -26.45
CA MET A 344 1.04 0.88 -26.48
C MET A 344 2.33 1.36 -25.80
N ILE A 345 2.56 2.67 -25.70
CA ILE A 345 3.78 3.23 -25.09
C ILE A 345 3.66 3.26 -23.56
N ASN A 346 2.46 3.39 -23.05
CA ASN A 346 2.23 3.60 -21.61
C ASN A 346 2.13 2.28 -20.81
N ASN A 347 3.17 1.48 -20.85
CA ASN A 347 3.27 0.32 -19.99
C ASN A 347 3.77 0.71 -18.59
N PHE A 348 2.85 1.00 -17.65
CA PHE A 348 3.10 1.21 -16.21
C PHE A 348 4.02 2.38 -15.80
N THR A 349 4.34 3.29 -16.71
CA THR A 349 5.18 4.45 -16.39
C THR A 349 4.36 5.70 -16.20
N HIS A 350 4.81 6.58 -15.32
CA HIS A 350 4.27 7.93 -15.27
C HIS A 350 4.49 8.61 -16.61
N TYR A 351 3.41 9.11 -17.20
CA TYR A 351 3.49 9.82 -18.48
C TYR A 351 3.93 11.27 -18.28
N HIS A 352 3.35 11.93 -17.24
CA HIS A 352 3.71 13.28 -16.86
C HIS A 352 3.56 13.46 -15.34
N GLU A 353 4.59 13.96 -14.69
CA GLU A 353 4.56 14.34 -13.28
C GLU A 353 4.42 15.86 -13.16
N TYR A 354 3.73 16.30 -12.12
CA TYR A 354 3.30 17.68 -11.99
C TYR A 354 4.09 18.39 -10.90
N SER A 355 4.60 19.61 -11.19
CA SER A 355 4.94 20.50 -10.09
C SER A 355 3.68 20.98 -9.39
N TYR A 356 3.84 21.47 -8.16
CA TYR A 356 2.71 22.01 -7.40
C TYR A 356 1.99 23.14 -8.16
N GLU A 357 2.76 24.06 -8.75
CA GLU A 357 2.26 25.20 -9.51
C GLU A 357 1.56 24.77 -10.79
N GLU A 358 2.12 23.82 -11.51
CA GLU A 358 1.53 23.29 -12.75
C GLU A 358 0.19 22.59 -12.46
N ALA A 359 0.11 21.83 -11.39
CA ALA A 359 -1.15 21.19 -10.99
C ALA A 359 -2.22 22.25 -10.65
N LEU A 360 -1.87 23.31 -9.93
CA LEU A 360 -2.81 24.40 -9.63
C LEU A 360 -3.26 25.14 -10.90
N GLU A 361 -2.36 25.39 -11.86
CA GLU A 361 -2.70 26.01 -13.15
C GLU A 361 -3.71 25.13 -13.91
N LEU A 362 -3.46 23.83 -13.99
CA LEU A 362 -4.37 22.87 -14.61
C LEU A 362 -5.76 22.89 -13.96
N PHE A 363 -5.83 22.88 -12.64
CA PHE A 363 -7.12 22.87 -11.93
C PHE A 363 -7.86 24.21 -12.14
N ASP A 364 -7.15 25.33 -12.15
CA ASP A 364 -7.72 26.64 -12.43
C ASP A 364 -8.32 26.73 -13.84
N GLU A 365 -7.59 26.20 -14.83
CA GLU A 365 -8.05 26.09 -16.22
C GLU A 365 -9.29 25.20 -16.36
N CYS A 366 -9.42 24.18 -15.53
CA CYS A 366 -10.59 23.33 -15.51
C CYS A 366 -11.81 24.00 -14.84
N GLY A 367 -11.67 25.14 -14.16
CA GLY A 367 -12.74 25.79 -13.43
C GLY A 367 -12.87 25.30 -11.98
N LEU A 368 -11.81 24.76 -11.43
CA LEU A 368 -11.69 24.34 -10.03
C LEU A 368 -10.96 25.40 -9.19
N LYS A 369 -11.32 25.53 -7.94
CA LYS A 369 -10.54 26.25 -6.92
C LYS A 369 -9.94 25.23 -5.94
N CYS A 370 -8.68 25.41 -5.60
CA CYS A 370 -8.05 24.67 -4.51
C CYS A 370 -8.51 25.28 -3.18
N ILE A 371 -9.22 24.50 -2.36
CA ILE A 371 -9.71 24.93 -1.04
C ILE A 371 -8.77 24.50 0.08
N ASP A 372 -7.98 23.48 -0.17
CA ASP A 372 -6.95 23.00 0.76
C ASP A 372 -5.89 22.21 -0.02
N SER A 373 -4.66 22.22 0.46
CA SER A 373 -3.57 21.46 -0.13
C SER A 373 -2.51 21.11 0.89
N HIS A 374 -1.76 20.07 0.61
CA HIS A 374 -0.63 19.65 1.42
C HIS A 374 0.45 19.04 0.54
N THR A 375 1.66 19.49 0.74
CA THR A 375 2.83 18.88 0.10
C THR A 375 3.61 18.09 1.12
N ASN A 376 3.80 16.85 0.80
CA ASN A 376 4.62 15.94 1.55
C ASN A 376 5.49 15.15 0.58
N LEU A 377 6.62 15.78 0.25
CA LEU A 377 7.52 15.23 -0.77
C LEU A 377 7.74 13.72 -0.61
N PRO A 378 7.54 12.93 -1.67
CA PRO A 378 7.40 13.37 -3.07
C PRO A 378 5.95 13.55 -3.57
N ILE A 379 4.99 13.87 -2.76
CA ILE A 379 3.57 13.91 -3.15
C ILE A 379 2.94 15.27 -2.88
N HIS A 380 2.13 15.73 -3.82
CA HIS A 380 1.24 16.87 -3.68
C HIS A 380 -0.21 16.39 -3.55
N HIS A 381 -0.92 16.92 -2.58
CA HIS A 381 -2.34 16.65 -2.32
C HIS A 381 -3.17 17.91 -2.50
N PHE A 382 -4.30 17.78 -3.16
CA PHE A 382 -5.21 18.89 -3.42
C PHE A 382 -6.65 18.49 -3.08
N ILE A 383 -7.34 19.40 -2.41
CA ILE A 383 -8.78 19.35 -2.17
C ILE A 383 -9.42 20.48 -2.99
N LEU A 384 -10.25 20.13 -3.94
CA LEU A 384 -10.74 21.02 -4.98
C LEU A 384 -12.26 21.12 -4.96
N GLN A 385 -12.78 22.29 -5.31
CA GLN A 385 -14.21 22.54 -5.55
C GLN A 385 -14.43 23.26 -6.87
N LYS A 386 -15.62 23.16 -7.42
CA LYS A 386 -16.04 24.02 -8.53
C LYS A 386 -15.96 25.50 -8.15
N LYS A 387 -15.55 26.36 -9.08
CA LYS A 387 -15.57 27.81 -8.91
C LYS A 387 -16.97 28.36 -8.88
#